data_9bd4e18dbcd08eac63ccce87f3ec85ea
#
_entry.id   9bd4e18dbcd08eac63ccce87f3ec85ea
#
_cell.length_a   1.000
_cell.length_b   1.000
_cell.length_c   1.000
_cell.angle_alpha   90.00
_cell.angle_beta   90.00
_cell.angle_gamma   90.00
#
_symmetry.space_group_name_H-M   'P 1'
#
loop_
_entity.id
_entity.type
_entity.pdbx_description
1 polymer ?
#
loop_
_entity_poly.entity_id
_entity_poly.type
_entity_poly.pdbx_seq_one_letter_code
_entity_poly.pdbx_strand_id
1 'polypeptide(L)'
;VRIPIISGLNGTSRRNFLTDESRRMACNAVDLLESAVVHASFKDAIRGKNIIIGTTRRIGKRRGLILPLKEGIKKAVSASKKNKIAIVFGREDKGLNNREVEECGFLITIPANPLSASLNLSQSVLLVAYELSQKTYKTEFPELAKHKEIDGLYRRIRSTLRLLEYIPRGSSDLEMKIMRNLKRLISRAGLTDWELKMFHGMCSQVEKKIG
;
A
#
# COMPACT_ATOMS: atom_id res chain seq x y z
N VAL A 1 -4.93 1.36 18.23
CA VAL A 1 -4.87 0.87 16.84
C VAL A 1 -3.41 0.65 16.48
N ARG A 2 -2.99 -0.61 16.22
CA ARG A 2 -1.62 -0.91 15.77
C ARG A 2 -1.58 -0.88 14.24
N ILE A 3 -1.18 0.23 13.65
CA ILE A 3 -0.94 0.34 12.20
C ILE A 3 0.57 0.26 11.99
N PRO A 4 1.10 -0.80 11.37
CA PRO A 4 2.52 -0.91 11.10
C PRO A 4 2.98 0.16 10.11
N ILE A 5 4.13 0.74 10.42
CA ILE A 5 4.84 1.68 9.57
C ILE A 5 5.89 0.89 8.80
N ILE A 6 5.89 1.03 7.47
CA ILE A 6 6.86 0.38 6.60
C ILE A 6 7.73 1.48 5.99
N SER A 7 9.02 1.44 6.24
CA SER A 7 10.00 2.34 5.60
C SER A 7 10.80 1.57 4.56
N GLY A 8 10.90 2.10 3.34
CA GLY A 8 11.69 1.51 2.26
C GLY A 8 13.17 1.77 2.45
N LEU A 9 13.88 0.89 3.14
CA LEU A 9 15.34 0.87 3.16
C LEU A 9 15.85 0.06 1.95
N ASN A 10 16.78 0.63 1.19
CA ASN A 10 17.43 -0.10 0.10
C ASN A 10 18.18 -1.32 0.64
N GLY A 11 18.08 -2.45 -0.07
CA GLY A 11 18.57 -3.77 0.30
C GLY A 11 20.08 -3.97 0.43
N THR A 12 20.87 -2.92 0.59
CA THR A 12 22.33 -3.00 0.80
C THR A 12 22.76 -2.75 2.24
N SER A 13 21.84 -2.43 3.13
CA SER A 13 22.16 -2.29 4.55
C SER A 13 21.10 -2.99 5.39
N ARG A 14 21.32 -4.26 5.69
CA ARG A 14 20.91 -4.83 6.96
C ARG A 14 21.73 -4.15 8.07
N ARG A 15 21.66 -2.82 8.16
CA ARG A 15 22.23 -2.11 9.28
C ARG A 15 21.53 -2.63 10.51
N ASN A 16 22.33 -3.06 11.48
CA ASN A 16 21.79 -3.38 12.78
C ASN A 16 21.12 -2.11 13.32
N PHE A 17 19.78 -2.03 13.22
CA PHE A 17 19.01 -0.87 13.71
C PHE A 17 18.89 -0.90 15.25
N LEU A 18 19.24 -2.03 15.87
CA LEU A 18 19.29 -2.22 17.32
C LEU A 18 20.67 -1.84 17.84
N THR A 19 20.99 -0.57 17.84
CA THR A 19 22.21 -0.02 18.45
C THR A 19 21.88 0.58 19.81
N ASP A 20 22.90 0.77 20.66
CA ASP A 20 22.72 1.44 21.96
C ASP A 20 22.24 2.88 21.79
N GLU A 21 22.64 3.53 20.70
CA GLU A 21 22.16 4.86 20.34
C GLU A 21 20.67 4.85 19.99
N SER A 22 20.22 3.91 19.14
CA SER A 22 18.80 3.80 18.77
C SER A 22 17.92 3.45 19.96
N ARG A 23 18.40 2.59 20.90
CA ARG A 23 17.70 2.27 22.14
C ARG A 23 17.57 3.51 23.05
N ARG A 24 18.65 4.28 23.21
CA ARG A 24 18.62 5.54 23.96
C ARG A 24 17.64 6.56 23.36
N MET A 25 17.62 6.68 22.02
CA MET A 25 16.70 7.58 21.34
C MET A 25 15.24 7.11 21.40
N ALA A 26 15.00 5.81 21.45
CA ALA A 26 13.65 5.24 21.56
C ALA A 26 12.99 5.49 22.92
N CYS A 27 13.75 5.83 23.95
CA CYS A 27 13.24 6.12 25.31
C CYS A 27 12.24 5.04 25.79
N ASN A 28 10.97 5.41 26.01
CA ASN A 28 9.91 4.52 26.46
C ASN A 28 9.31 3.65 25.34
N ALA A 29 9.85 3.69 24.12
CA ALA A 29 9.38 2.93 22.96
C ALA A 29 10.39 1.88 22.47
N VAL A 30 11.28 1.41 23.36
CA VAL A 30 12.29 0.39 23.05
C VAL A 30 11.63 -0.93 22.62
N ASP A 31 10.51 -1.30 23.21
CA ASP A 31 9.72 -2.47 22.85
C ASP A 31 9.23 -2.42 21.39
N LEU A 32 8.86 -1.24 20.89
CA LEU A 32 8.49 -1.05 19.48
C LEU A 32 9.69 -1.22 18.54
N LEU A 33 10.86 -0.70 18.94
CA LEU A 33 12.08 -0.85 18.18
C LEU A 33 12.52 -2.32 18.12
N GLU A 34 12.46 -3.05 19.23
CA GLU A 34 12.84 -4.46 19.32
C GLU A 34 11.85 -5.38 18.59
N SER A 35 10.58 -5.01 18.53
CA SER A 35 9.55 -5.73 17.77
C SER A 35 9.54 -5.43 16.26
N ALA A 36 10.43 -4.56 15.78
CA ALA A 36 10.52 -4.21 14.39
C ALA A 36 10.99 -5.39 13.53
N VAL A 37 10.32 -5.63 12.42
CA VAL A 37 10.60 -6.75 11.52
C VAL A 37 11.22 -6.22 10.23
N VAL A 38 12.39 -6.77 9.89
CA VAL A 38 13.06 -6.49 8.61
C VAL A 38 12.61 -7.51 7.57
N HIS A 39 11.99 -7.05 6.50
CA HIS A 39 11.55 -7.88 5.39
C HIS A 39 12.56 -7.87 4.25
N ALA A 40 12.68 -9.00 3.53
CA ALA A 40 13.57 -9.12 2.37
C ALA A 40 13.08 -8.27 1.18
N SER A 41 11.78 -8.04 1.07
CA SER A 41 11.20 -7.24 0.00
C SER A 41 9.98 -6.42 0.48
N PHE A 42 9.66 -5.37 -0.28
CA PHE A 42 8.44 -4.60 -0.07
C PHE A 42 7.19 -5.48 -0.15
N LYS A 43 7.13 -6.41 -1.09
CA LYS A 43 6.01 -7.35 -1.25
C LYS A 43 5.81 -8.23 -0.03
N ASP A 44 6.88 -8.69 0.59
CA ASP A 44 6.79 -9.50 1.81
C ASP A 44 6.23 -8.68 2.97
N ALA A 45 6.65 -7.43 3.11
CA ALA A 45 6.16 -6.53 4.15
C ALA A 45 4.65 -6.26 4.06
N ILE A 46 4.10 -6.19 2.86
CA ILE A 46 2.68 -5.86 2.63
C ILE A 46 1.77 -7.09 2.46
N ARG A 47 2.31 -8.28 2.30
CA ARG A 47 1.61 -9.51 1.92
C ARG A 47 0.36 -9.83 2.77
N GLY A 48 0.44 -9.59 4.07
CA GLY A 48 -0.64 -9.85 5.03
C GLY A 48 -1.53 -8.65 5.31
N LYS A 49 -1.44 -7.57 4.53
CA LYS A 49 -2.24 -6.36 4.71
C LYS A 49 -3.43 -6.33 3.76
N ASN A 50 -4.52 -5.72 4.21
CA ASN A 50 -5.73 -5.52 3.41
C ASN A 50 -5.68 -4.16 2.69
N ILE A 51 -5.11 -3.14 3.35
CA ILE A 51 -5.01 -1.79 2.81
C ILE A 51 -3.58 -1.29 2.97
N ILE A 52 -3.01 -0.79 1.88
CA ILE A 52 -1.67 -0.20 1.83
C ILE A 52 -1.82 1.26 1.48
N ILE A 53 -1.26 2.12 2.29
CA ILE A 53 -1.35 3.58 2.18
C ILE A 53 0.07 4.11 2.03
N GLY A 54 0.37 4.74 0.91
CA GLY A 54 1.68 5.39 0.71
C GLY A 54 1.67 6.84 1.15
N THR A 55 2.82 7.36 1.55
CA THR A 55 3.01 8.79 1.77
C THR A 55 3.72 9.42 0.58
N THR A 56 3.29 10.59 0.14
CA THR A 56 3.89 11.28 -0.99
C THR A 56 3.80 12.79 -0.87
N ARG A 57 4.84 13.49 -1.33
CA ARG A 57 4.80 14.92 -1.61
C ARG A 57 4.43 15.19 -3.07
N ARG A 58 4.79 14.27 -3.96
CA ARG A 58 4.61 14.45 -5.40
C ARG A 58 3.14 14.30 -5.76
N ILE A 59 2.58 15.33 -6.38
CA ILE A 59 1.22 15.33 -6.92
C ILE A 59 1.33 15.10 -8.43
N GLY A 60 0.51 14.20 -8.99
CA GLY A 60 0.51 13.97 -10.43
C GLY A 60 -0.47 12.89 -10.87
N LYS A 61 -0.99 13.02 -12.10
CA LYS A 61 -2.02 12.15 -12.69
C LYS A 61 -1.67 10.66 -12.68
N ARG A 62 -0.39 10.30 -12.65
CA ARG A 62 0.08 8.90 -12.64
C ARG A 62 0.10 8.26 -11.25
N ARG A 63 -0.16 9.01 -10.17
CA ARG A 63 -0.03 8.51 -8.79
C ARG A 63 -1.32 8.00 -8.14
N GLY A 64 -2.44 8.01 -8.87
CA GLY A 64 -3.71 7.52 -8.36
C GLY A 64 -4.40 8.50 -7.41
N LEU A 65 -5.17 7.97 -6.44
CA LEU A 65 -5.90 8.77 -5.47
C LEU A 65 -4.93 9.29 -4.41
N ILE A 66 -4.88 10.62 -4.27
CA ILE A 66 -4.09 11.29 -3.22
C ILE A 66 -5.06 12.04 -2.31
N LEU A 67 -4.99 11.79 -1.02
CA LEU A 67 -5.81 12.43 0.00
C LEU A 67 -4.94 13.31 0.90
N PRO A 68 -5.47 14.45 1.39
CA PRO A 68 -4.85 15.17 2.48
C PRO A 68 -4.68 14.30 3.72
N LEU A 69 -3.66 14.56 4.54
CA LEU A 69 -3.31 13.77 5.73
C LEU A 69 -4.55 13.45 6.58
N LYS A 70 -5.33 14.46 6.95
CA LYS A 70 -6.52 14.28 7.82
C LYS A 70 -7.57 13.34 7.23
N GLU A 71 -7.85 13.47 5.94
CA GLU A 71 -8.82 12.62 5.24
C GLU A 71 -8.31 11.20 5.08
N GLY A 72 -7.05 11.03 4.69
CA GLY A 72 -6.40 9.74 4.55
C GLY A 72 -6.35 8.98 5.88
N ILE A 73 -6.01 9.66 6.98
CA ILE A 73 -6.01 9.06 8.32
C ILE A 73 -7.44 8.72 8.77
N LYS A 74 -8.42 9.59 8.51
CA LYS A 74 -9.83 9.27 8.77
C LYS A 74 -10.23 7.95 8.12
N LYS A 75 -9.93 7.78 6.83
CA LYS A 75 -10.22 6.54 6.09
C LYS A 75 -9.45 5.35 6.67
N ALA A 76 -8.17 5.52 6.99
CA ALA A 76 -7.34 4.47 7.58
C ALA A 76 -7.91 3.98 8.93
N VAL A 77 -8.22 4.88 9.85
CA VAL A 77 -8.73 4.52 11.17
C VAL A 77 -10.10 3.85 11.09
N SER A 78 -10.99 4.34 10.22
CA SER A 78 -12.30 3.70 9.99
C SER A 78 -12.14 2.26 9.51
N ALA A 79 -11.23 2.02 8.57
CA ALA A 79 -10.98 0.71 8.01
C ALA A 79 -10.22 -0.25 8.96
N SER A 80 -9.41 0.28 9.89
CA SER A 80 -8.54 -0.52 10.76
C SER A 80 -9.25 -1.42 11.75
N LYS A 81 -10.55 -1.22 11.97
CA LYS A 81 -11.36 -2.06 12.87
C LYS A 81 -11.48 -3.50 12.37
N LYS A 82 -11.60 -3.69 11.06
CA LYS A 82 -11.76 -5.00 10.41
C LYS A 82 -10.60 -5.36 9.48
N ASN A 83 -9.66 -4.44 9.23
CA ASN A 83 -8.62 -4.60 8.24
C ASN A 83 -7.22 -4.35 8.81
N LYS A 84 -6.26 -5.14 8.35
CA LYS A 84 -4.83 -4.91 8.60
C LYS A 84 -4.31 -3.86 7.62
N ILE A 85 -3.97 -2.69 8.14
CA ILE A 85 -3.50 -1.56 7.34
C ILE A 85 -1.98 -1.45 7.47
N ALA A 86 -1.32 -0.99 6.42
CA ALA A 86 0.06 -0.53 6.47
C ALA A 86 0.16 0.90 5.93
N ILE A 87 0.91 1.75 6.62
CA ILE A 87 1.31 3.06 6.11
C ILE A 87 2.76 2.96 5.69
N VAL A 88 3.03 3.33 4.44
CA VAL A 88 4.34 3.19 3.80
C VAL A 88 4.96 4.56 3.59
N PHE A 89 6.16 4.70 4.08
CA PHE A 89 7.00 5.88 3.87
C PHE A 89 8.09 5.56 2.85
N GLY A 90 8.29 6.50 1.95
CA GLY A 90 9.38 6.40 0.98
C GLY A 90 10.74 6.72 1.60
N ARG A 91 11.78 6.45 0.82
CA ARG A 91 13.16 6.85 1.17
C ARG A 91 13.29 8.37 1.21
N GLU A 92 14.22 8.86 1.99
CA GLU A 92 14.45 10.30 2.20
C GLU A 92 14.85 11.01 0.89
N ASP A 93 15.68 10.37 0.07
CA ASP A 93 16.22 10.91 -1.18
C ASP A 93 15.22 10.90 -2.33
N LYS A 94 14.47 9.82 -2.51
CA LYS A 94 13.65 9.54 -3.70
C LYS A 94 12.17 9.31 -3.41
N GLY A 95 11.80 9.15 -2.15
CA GLY A 95 10.45 8.77 -1.76
C GLY A 95 10.07 7.37 -2.25
N LEU A 96 8.78 7.12 -2.44
CA LEU A 96 8.27 5.88 -3.01
C LEU A 96 8.51 5.84 -4.53
N ASN A 97 9.00 4.70 -5.03
CA ASN A 97 9.11 4.46 -6.46
C ASN A 97 7.74 4.10 -7.08
N ASN A 98 7.67 4.07 -8.41
CA ASN A 98 6.39 3.84 -9.10
C ASN A 98 5.81 2.45 -8.81
N ARG A 99 6.63 1.42 -8.65
CA ARG A 99 6.18 0.05 -8.33
C ARG A 99 5.58 -0.01 -6.93
N GLU A 100 6.19 0.67 -5.95
CA GLU A 100 5.66 0.79 -4.58
C GLU A 100 4.34 1.57 -4.55
N VAL A 101 4.25 2.66 -5.32
CA VAL A 101 3.02 3.45 -5.47
C VAL A 101 1.89 2.64 -6.12
N GLU A 102 2.19 1.78 -7.07
CA GLU A 102 1.21 0.92 -7.74
C GLU A 102 0.58 -0.13 -6.81
N GLU A 103 1.25 -0.50 -5.73
CA GLU A 103 0.72 -1.42 -4.72
C GLU A 103 -0.11 -0.70 -3.64
N CYS A 104 -0.07 0.65 -3.59
CA CYS A 104 -0.85 1.44 -2.64
C CYS A 104 -2.29 1.63 -3.14
N GLY A 105 -3.26 1.42 -2.25
CA GLY A 105 -4.68 1.71 -2.53
C GLY A 105 -4.94 3.19 -2.70
N PHE A 106 -4.29 4.01 -1.88
CA PHE A 106 -4.26 5.46 -2.00
C PHE A 106 -3.00 6.03 -1.36
N LEU A 107 -2.77 7.30 -1.64
CA LEU A 107 -1.64 8.03 -1.08
C LEU A 107 -2.13 9.11 -0.12
N ILE A 108 -1.30 9.45 0.84
CA ILE A 108 -1.49 10.58 1.75
C ILE A 108 -0.43 11.63 1.45
N THR A 109 -0.86 12.88 1.31
CA THR A 109 0.03 14.02 1.27
C THR A 109 -0.02 14.80 2.57
N ILE A 110 1.15 15.13 3.10
CA ILE A 110 1.29 16.01 4.27
C ILE A 110 1.49 17.42 3.72
N PRO A 111 0.57 18.36 3.99
CA PRO A 111 0.73 19.74 3.56
C PRO A 111 2.01 20.35 4.16
N ALA A 112 2.88 20.86 3.32
CA ALA A 112 4.09 21.58 3.72
C ALA A 112 4.20 22.87 2.91
N ASN A 113 5.02 23.80 3.38
CA ASN A 113 5.27 25.04 2.66
C ASN A 113 5.81 24.73 1.25
N PRO A 114 5.23 25.32 0.19
CA PRO A 114 5.71 25.10 -1.19
C PRO A 114 7.20 25.44 -1.39
N LEU A 115 7.73 26.36 -0.60
CA LEU A 115 9.14 26.78 -0.63
C LEU A 115 10.06 25.81 0.15
N SER A 116 9.51 24.97 1.04
CA SER A 116 10.27 23.98 1.80
C SER A 116 10.08 22.61 1.16
N ALA A 117 11.10 22.15 0.47
CA ALA A 117 10.96 21.11 -0.53
C ALA A 117 10.53 19.73 0.00
N SER A 118 10.82 19.35 1.23
CA SER A 118 10.50 18.01 1.75
C SER A 118 10.56 17.97 3.27
N LEU A 119 9.58 17.32 3.89
CA LEU A 119 9.68 16.95 5.29
C LEU A 119 10.69 15.80 5.42
N ASN A 120 11.49 15.84 6.47
CA ASN A 120 12.31 14.71 6.88
C ASN A 120 11.42 13.49 7.17
N LEU A 121 11.94 12.29 6.97
CA LEU A 121 11.21 11.05 7.19
C LEU A 121 10.67 10.96 8.63
N SER A 122 11.47 11.26 9.63
CA SER A 122 11.05 11.23 11.03
C SER A 122 9.94 12.22 11.35
N GLN A 123 9.98 13.42 10.76
CA GLN A 123 8.90 14.42 10.87
C GLN A 123 7.62 13.93 10.21
N SER A 124 7.71 13.31 9.05
CA SER A 124 6.56 12.73 8.36
C SER A 124 5.92 11.60 9.17
N VAL A 125 6.73 10.73 9.77
CA VAL A 125 6.26 9.66 10.66
C VAL A 125 5.58 10.25 11.89
N LEU A 126 6.17 11.26 12.52
CA LEU A 126 5.61 11.93 13.69
C LEU A 126 4.24 12.53 13.39
N LEU A 127 4.09 13.26 12.28
CA LEU A 127 2.82 13.89 11.91
C LEU A 127 1.72 12.86 11.63
N VAL A 128 2.05 11.78 10.95
CA VAL A 128 1.12 10.68 10.70
C VAL A 128 0.74 9.99 12.01
N ALA A 129 1.70 9.70 12.89
CA ALA A 129 1.45 9.09 14.20
C ALA A 129 0.59 10.00 15.09
N TYR A 130 0.86 11.29 15.08
CA TYR A 130 0.06 12.27 15.80
C TYR A 130 -1.39 12.29 15.33
N GLU A 131 -1.63 12.38 14.03
CA GLU A 131 -2.98 12.34 13.47
C GLU A 131 -3.71 11.02 13.79
N LEU A 132 -3.00 9.90 13.76
CA LEU A 132 -3.54 8.58 14.15
C LEU A 132 -3.97 8.56 15.62
N SER A 133 -3.21 9.19 16.52
CA SER A 133 -3.49 9.21 17.96
C SER A 133 -4.75 10.02 18.30
N GLN A 134 -5.10 11.03 17.49
CA GLN A 134 -6.21 11.96 17.75
C GLN A 134 -7.58 11.39 17.36
N LYS A 135 -7.64 10.24 16.66
CA LYS A 135 -8.87 9.86 15.96
C LYS A 135 -9.54 8.60 16.50
N THR A 136 -10.81 8.77 16.90
CA THR A 136 -11.74 7.66 17.11
C THR A 136 -12.92 7.84 16.16
N TYR A 137 -13.11 6.91 15.21
CA TYR A 137 -14.19 6.99 14.24
C TYR A 137 -15.17 5.83 14.40
N LYS A 138 -16.48 6.13 14.27
CA LYS A 138 -17.58 5.15 14.39
C LYS A 138 -18.01 4.56 13.04
N THR A 139 -17.37 4.91 11.94
CA THR A 139 -17.76 4.48 10.59
C THR A 139 -17.52 2.98 10.41
N GLU A 140 -18.50 2.26 9.91
CA GLU A 140 -18.34 0.87 9.49
C GLU A 140 -17.59 0.80 8.15
N PHE A 141 -16.67 -0.14 8.06
CA PHE A 141 -15.90 -0.42 6.86
C PHE A 141 -15.88 -1.95 6.64
N PRO A 142 -16.13 -2.46 5.43
CA PRO A 142 -16.13 -3.89 5.19
C PRO A 142 -14.76 -4.51 5.43
N GLU A 143 -14.74 -5.79 5.74
CA GLU A 143 -13.53 -6.59 5.71
C GLU A 143 -13.12 -6.82 4.26
N LEU A 144 -11.86 -6.55 3.94
CA LEU A 144 -11.32 -6.67 2.59
C LEU A 144 -10.38 -7.86 2.46
N ALA A 145 -10.30 -8.41 1.27
CA ALA A 145 -9.32 -9.44 0.93
C ALA A 145 -7.89 -8.95 1.14
N LYS A 146 -6.98 -9.87 1.48
CA LYS A 146 -5.57 -9.54 1.70
C LYS A 146 -4.85 -9.31 0.39
N HIS A 147 -3.82 -8.50 0.43
CA HIS A 147 -3.00 -8.17 -0.75
C HIS A 147 -2.52 -9.41 -1.52
N LYS A 148 -2.11 -10.47 -0.83
CA LYS A 148 -1.70 -11.74 -1.46
C LYS A 148 -2.79 -12.38 -2.33
N GLU A 149 -4.04 -12.33 -1.86
CA GLU A 149 -5.20 -12.92 -2.54
C GLU A 149 -5.54 -12.11 -3.80
N ILE A 150 -5.48 -10.79 -3.68
CA ILE A 150 -5.67 -9.86 -4.82
C ILE A 150 -4.55 -10.03 -5.87
N ASP A 151 -3.31 -10.27 -5.47
CA ASP A 151 -2.21 -10.60 -6.40
C ASP A 151 -2.49 -11.89 -7.20
N GLY A 152 -3.14 -12.87 -6.58
CA GLY A 152 -3.63 -14.08 -7.25
C GLY A 152 -4.66 -13.75 -8.33
N LEU A 153 -5.62 -12.88 -8.01
CA LEU A 153 -6.64 -12.42 -8.95
C LEU A 153 -6.01 -11.67 -10.14
N TYR A 154 -5.06 -10.78 -9.92
CA TYR A 154 -4.39 -10.06 -11.01
C TYR A 154 -3.70 -11.01 -12.00
N ARG A 155 -3.05 -12.06 -11.50
CA ARG A 155 -2.42 -13.07 -12.36
C ARG A 155 -3.48 -13.80 -13.19
N ARG A 156 -4.60 -14.16 -12.59
CA ARG A 156 -5.68 -14.85 -13.27
C ARG A 156 -6.35 -13.98 -14.32
N ILE A 157 -6.73 -12.74 -13.98
CA ILE A 157 -7.29 -11.80 -14.95
C ILE A 157 -6.36 -11.64 -16.16
N ARG A 158 -5.05 -11.50 -15.93
CA ARG A 158 -4.07 -11.41 -17.02
C ARG A 158 -4.12 -12.63 -17.93
N SER A 159 -4.15 -13.85 -17.38
CA SER A 159 -4.26 -15.08 -18.17
C SER A 159 -5.54 -15.14 -18.96
N THR A 160 -6.67 -14.80 -18.33
CA THR A 160 -7.99 -14.79 -18.97
C THR A 160 -8.06 -13.77 -20.13
N LEU A 161 -7.51 -12.57 -19.95
CA LEU A 161 -7.46 -11.55 -21.01
C LEU A 161 -6.60 -11.97 -22.20
N ARG A 162 -5.54 -12.73 -21.97
CA ARG A 162 -4.71 -13.32 -23.02
C ARG A 162 -5.46 -14.45 -23.75
N LEU A 163 -6.18 -15.30 -23.03
CA LEU A 163 -7.00 -16.37 -23.58
C LEU A 163 -8.11 -15.83 -24.48
N LEU A 164 -8.72 -14.70 -24.09
CA LEU A 164 -9.71 -13.95 -24.88
C LEU A 164 -9.12 -13.21 -26.09
N GLU A 165 -7.80 -13.25 -26.29
CA GLU A 165 -7.09 -12.42 -27.28
C GLU A 165 -7.34 -10.92 -27.14
N TYR A 166 -7.92 -10.48 -26.01
CA TYR A 166 -8.09 -9.05 -25.69
C TYR A 166 -6.74 -8.33 -25.53
N ILE A 167 -5.71 -9.07 -25.14
CA ILE A 167 -4.31 -8.65 -25.18
C ILE A 167 -3.63 -9.44 -26.30
N PRO A 168 -3.40 -8.81 -27.48
CA PRO A 168 -2.73 -9.47 -28.58
C PRO A 168 -1.33 -9.96 -28.21
N ARG A 169 -0.89 -11.05 -28.81
CA ARG A 169 0.47 -11.60 -28.61
C ARG A 169 1.50 -10.55 -28.94
N GLY A 170 2.49 -10.36 -28.06
CA GLY A 170 3.57 -9.37 -28.23
C GLY A 170 3.24 -7.94 -27.78
N SER A 171 2.00 -7.62 -27.36
CA SER A 171 1.57 -6.28 -26.95
C SER A 171 1.85 -6.02 -25.46
N SER A 172 3.14 -6.05 -25.06
CA SER A 172 3.57 -5.84 -23.67
C SER A 172 3.14 -4.49 -23.09
N ASP A 173 3.16 -3.42 -23.88
CA ASP A 173 2.78 -2.08 -23.42
C ASP A 173 1.28 -1.96 -23.15
N LEU A 174 0.44 -2.55 -24.00
CA LEU A 174 -1.00 -2.61 -23.80
C LEU A 174 -1.32 -3.41 -22.53
N GLU A 175 -0.70 -4.58 -22.36
CA GLU A 175 -0.85 -5.39 -21.16
C GLU A 175 -0.49 -4.62 -19.90
N MET A 176 0.67 -3.97 -19.88
CA MET A 176 1.10 -3.16 -18.73
C MET A 176 0.11 -2.03 -18.43
N LYS A 177 -0.43 -1.37 -19.45
CA LYS A 177 -1.40 -0.29 -19.30
C LYS A 177 -2.72 -0.79 -18.71
N ILE A 178 -3.24 -1.91 -19.21
CA ILE A 178 -4.47 -2.53 -18.71
C ILE A 178 -4.29 -2.97 -17.28
N MET A 179 -3.25 -3.73 -16.97
CA MET A 179 -3.00 -4.25 -15.62
C MET A 179 -2.76 -3.14 -14.60
N ARG A 180 -2.09 -2.06 -14.99
CA ARG A 180 -1.91 -0.89 -14.12
C ARG A 180 -3.23 -0.22 -13.79
N ASN A 181 -4.13 -0.06 -14.76
CA ASN A 181 -5.44 0.55 -14.52
C ASN A 181 -6.34 -0.35 -13.66
N LEU A 182 -6.33 -1.66 -13.89
CA LEU A 182 -7.04 -2.63 -13.04
C LEU A 182 -6.52 -2.61 -11.60
N LYS A 183 -5.20 -2.61 -11.40
CA LYS A 183 -4.61 -2.47 -10.07
C LYS A 183 -5.08 -1.20 -9.37
N ARG A 184 -5.06 -0.06 -10.05
CA ARG A 184 -5.54 1.21 -9.49
C ARG A 184 -7.02 1.18 -9.12
N LEU A 185 -7.86 0.57 -9.97
CA LEU A 185 -9.28 0.45 -9.70
C LEU A 185 -9.53 -0.39 -8.45
N ILE A 186 -9.00 -1.60 -8.41
CA ILE A 186 -9.19 -2.56 -7.33
C ILE A 186 -8.55 -2.06 -6.03
N SER A 187 -7.33 -1.52 -6.07
CA SER A 187 -6.66 -1.01 -4.87
C SER A 187 -7.37 0.20 -4.25
N ARG A 188 -8.02 1.03 -5.07
CA ARG A 188 -8.78 2.19 -4.60
C ARG A 188 -10.09 1.79 -3.92
N ALA A 189 -10.80 0.81 -4.49
CA ALA A 189 -12.07 0.32 -3.98
C ALA A 189 -11.87 -0.64 -2.79
N GLY A 190 -10.85 -1.50 -2.86
CA GLY A 190 -10.74 -2.73 -2.10
C GLY A 190 -11.67 -3.80 -2.66
N LEU A 191 -11.46 -5.06 -2.30
CA LEU A 191 -12.39 -6.14 -2.60
C LEU A 191 -12.69 -6.88 -1.31
N THR A 192 -13.96 -7.17 -1.08
CA THR A 192 -14.40 -8.14 -0.07
C THR A 192 -14.09 -9.56 -0.57
N ASP A 193 -14.12 -10.55 0.33
CA ASP A 193 -13.94 -11.95 -0.06
C ASP A 193 -14.99 -12.42 -1.08
N TRP A 194 -16.20 -11.91 -0.98
CA TRP A 194 -17.27 -12.24 -1.92
C TRP A 194 -16.97 -11.70 -3.33
N GLU A 195 -16.56 -10.42 -3.42
CA GLU A 195 -16.20 -9.79 -4.69
C GLU A 195 -14.98 -10.45 -5.32
N LEU A 196 -13.99 -10.83 -4.50
CA LEU A 196 -12.82 -11.58 -4.95
C LEU A 196 -13.24 -12.93 -5.59
N LYS A 197 -14.11 -13.69 -4.92
CA LYS A 197 -14.66 -14.96 -5.44
C LYS A 197 -15.47 -14.77 -6.70
N MET A 198 -16.27 -13.71 -6.77
CA MET A 198 -17.04 -13.34 -7.97
C MET A 198 -16.12 -13.14 -9.19
N PHE A 199 -15.05 -12.36 -9.05
CA PHE A 199 -14.08 -12.17 -10.13
C PHE A 199 -13.38 -13.48 -10.55
N HIS A 200 -13.01 -14.32 -9.57
CA HIS A 200 -12.45 -15.65 -9.87
C HIS A 200 -13.45 -16.52 -10.61
N GLY A 201 -14.73 -16.46 -10.26
CA GLY A 201 -15.82 -17.17 -10.94
C GLY A 201 -15.98 -16.73 -12.39
N MET A 202 -15.95 -15.41 -12.64
CA MET A 202 -16.00 -14.87 -14.02
C MET A 202 -14.85 -15.41 -14.87
N CYS A 203 -13.61 -15.36 -14.36
CA CYS A 203 -12.47 -15.94 -15.06
C CYS A 203 -12.65 -17.44 -15.35
N SER A 204 -13.16 -18.22 -14.37
CA SER A 204 -13.43 -19.64 -14.55
C SER A 204 -14.45 -19.94 -15.67
N GLN A 205 -15.51 -19.11 -15.77
CA GLN A 205 -16.52 -19.32 -16.84
C GLN A 205 -15.96 -19.02 -18.22
N VAL A 206 -15.10 -18.00 -18.34
CA VAL A 206 -14.41 -17.70 -19.60
C VAL A 206 -13.48 -18.85 -19.99
N GLU A 207 -12.65 -19.30 -19.04
CA GLU A 207 -11.70 -20.42 -19.25
C GLU A 207 -12.40 -21.70 -19.72
N LYS A 208 -13.59 -22.02 -19.16
CA LYS A 208 -14.41 -23.19 -19.56
C LYS A 208 -15.05 -23.07 -20.93
N LYS A 209 -15.33 -21.86 -21.41
CA LYS A 209 -16.00 -21.65 -22.71
C LYS A 209 -15.04 -21.59 -23.88
N ILE A 210 -13.78 -21.28 -23.64
CA ILE A 210 -12.79 -21.05 -24.68
C ILE A 210 -11.75 -22.20 -24.71
N GLY A 211 -11.49 -22.83 -23.58
CA GLY A 211 -10.66 -24.04 -23.48
C GLY A 211 -11.47 -25.29 -23.51
#